data_09160a930e3b13f8ca638b100a3e7d11
#
_entry.id   09160a930e3b13f8ca638b100a3e7d11
#
_cell.length_a   1.000
_cell.length_b   1.000
_cell.length_c   1.000
_cell.angle_alpha   90.00
_cell.angle_beta   90.00
_cell.angle_gamma   90.00
#
_symmetry.space_group_name_H-M   'P 1'
#
loop_
_entity.id
_entity.type
_entity.pdbx_description
1 polymer ?
#
loop_
_entity_poly.entity_id
_entity_poly.type
_entity_poly.pdbx_seq_one_letter_code
_entity_poly.pdbx_strand_id
1 'polypeptide(L)'
;MCIRDSSDLPAEGEAVVDATTVPQIPERRWRGAGTAIPVFSLRSDKDFGIGEFPDLKLLVDWAAATGQRILQLLPINDTTMTGTWEDSYPYNANSTFALHPQFLRLTEAGVEENDEYRRLRDELNALPEVDYERVNRTKDDLLRKAFARHGARTAARRDYKEFMEANREWLLPYAAFRTLRDDYGTADFSRWGDYARFDRKKIEAFCLERRNDVAFHCYVQYHLHLQLSEACRYAHSRGIVLKGDLPIGISRTSVDAWQSPRLFHLDSQAGAPPDAFSASGQNWGLPTYNWERMAQDNYAWWRARLKKMSEYFDAYRIDHILGFFRIWEIPADAVHGLLGHFNPAMPYSAEELRNVGFEMDDDRFTAPHTDDWILDTLFGDLAGEVRTKYLRNGRLIPAFATQRKIAERLPGDDDRTKRLREGLMALLEDVLFVKDPRRKGYYLSLIHI
;
A
#
# COMPACT_ATOMS: atom_id res chain seq x y z
N MET A 1 -28.83 -2.27 -12.07
CA MET A 1 -28.51 -1.20 -11.11
C MET A 1 -29.79 -0.87 -10.36
N CYS A 2 -30.06 -1.57 -9.26
CA CYS A 2 -31.16 -1.19 -8.36
C CYS A 2 -30.61 -0.13 -7.42
N ILE A 3 -30.81 1.13 -7.79
CA ILE A 3 -30.71 2.25 -6.86
C ILE A 3 -31.96 2.14 -6.00
N ARG A 4 -31.85 1.59 -4.79
CA ARG A 4 -32.88 1.82 -3.78
C ARG A 4 -32.85 3.30 -3.42
N ASP A 5 -34.00 3.93 -3.59
CA ASP A 5 -34.20 5.33 -3.16
C ASP A 5 -33.87 5.43 -1.66
N SER A 6 -33.16 6.48 -1.28
CA SER A 6 -32.70 6.74 0.09
C SER A 6 -33.80 7.06 1.07
N SER A 7 -35.06 6.90 0.71
CA SER A 7 -36.22 7.19 1.53
C SER A 7 -36.55 6.18 2.63
N ASP A 8 -35.88 5.01 2.65
CA ASP A 8 -36.14 3.94 3.63
C ASP A 8 -35.07 3.77 4.71
N LEU A 9 -34.15 4.74 4.86
CA LEU A 9 -33.23 4.76 5.99
C LEU A 9 -33.93 5.40 7.19
N PRO A 10 -33.83 4.81 8.42
CA PRO A 10 -34.39 5.45 9.61
C PRO A 10 -33.72 6.81 9.82
N ALA A 11 -34.53 7.81 10.06
CA ALA A 11 -34.14 9.20 10.31
C ALA A 11 -33.41 9.33 11.66
N GLU A 12 -32.17 8.90 11.75
CA GLU A 12 -31.25 9.24 12.83
C GLU A 12 -29.95 9.76 12.23
N GLY A 13 -29.85 11.10 12.20
CA GLY A 13 -28.64 11.82 11.82
C GLY A 13 -28.69 12.49 10.46
N GLU A 14 -29.66 13.37 10.22
CA GLU A 14 -29.48 14.42 9.22
C GLU A 14 -28.25 15.24 9.64
N ALA A 15 -27.12 15.02 8.97
CA ALA A 15 -26.03 15.98 9.00
C ALA A 15 -26.51 17.20 8.20
N VAL A 16 -27.11 18.15 8.88
CA VAL A 16 -27.40 19.48 8.32
C VAL A 16 -26.04 20.11 8.05
N VAL A 17 -25.55 19.99 6.80
CA VAL A 17 -24.42 20.79 6.36
C VAL A 17 -24.93 22.21 6.21
N ASP A 18 -24.66 23.05 7.23
CA ASP A 18 -24.95 24.46 7.15
C ASP A 18 -24.14 25.05 5.98
N ALA A 19 -24.83 25.36 4.90
CA ALA A 19 -24.25 25.93 3.69
C ALA A 19 -23.55 27.28 3.95
N THR A 20 -23.81 27.92 5.08
CA THR A 20 -23.13 29.16 5.48
C THR A 20 -21.73 28.94 6.01
N THR A 21 -21.37 27.69 6.36
CA THR A 21 -20.00 27.30 6.81
C THR A 21 -19.11 26.81 5.67
N VAL A 22 -19.64 26.66 4.46
CA VAL A 22 -18.82 26.32 3.30
C VAL A 22 -17.92 27.53 2.96
N PRO A 23 -16.59 27.38 3.01
CA PRO A 23 -15.69 28.47 2.66
C PRO A 23 -16.06 29.02 1.27
N GLN A 24 -16.36 30.31 1.18
CA GLN A 24 -16.61 30.93 -0.12
C GLN A 24 -15.34 30.81 -0.97
N ILE A 25 -15.45 30.14 -2.10
CA ILE A 25 -14.35 30.04 -3.07
C ILE A 25 -14.08 31.46 -3.58
N PRO A 26 -12.86 31.98 -3.47
CA PRO A 26 -12.56 33.34 -3.92
C PRO A 26 -12.97 33.54 -5.39
N GLU A 27 -13.54 34.68 -5.73
CA GLU A 27 -14.00 35.00 -7.09
C GLU A 27 -12.85 34.88 -8.13
N ARG A 28 -11.60 35.09 -7.74
CA ARG A 28 -10.43 34.80 -8.56
C ARG A 28 -10.04 33.33 -8.41
N ARG A 29 -10.53 32.51 -9.32
CA ARG A 29 -10.10 31.10 -9.44
C ARG A 29 -8.61 31.08 -9.82
N TRP A 30 -7.79 30.57 -8.91
CA TRP A 30 -6.41 30.23 -9.24
C TRP A 30 -6.40 29.15 -10.35
N ARG A 31 -5.58 29.37 -11.38
CA ARG A 31 -5.41 28.41 -12.49
C ARG A 31 -3.94 28.09 -12.64
N GLY A 32 -3.61 26.82 -12.74
CA GLY A 32 -2.27 26.34 -12.97
C GLY A 32 -2.30 25.04 -13.74
N ALA A 33 -1.36 24.86 -14.64
CA ALA A 33 -1.04 23.59 -15.25
C ALA A 33 0.22 23.01 -14.57
N GLY A 34 0.42 21.72 -14.67
CA GLY A 34 1.57 21.05 -14.10
C GLY A 34 1.72 19.61 -14.57
N THR A 35 2.81 18.99 -14.18
CA THR A 35 3.18 17.62 -14.53
C THR A 35 3.13 16.75 -13.30
N ALA A 36 2.62 15.51 -13.45
CA ALA A 36 2.73 14.43 -12.47
C ALA A 36 3.94 13.56 -12.84
N ILE A 37 4.86 13.36 -11.89
CA ILE A 37 6.10 12.63 -12.15
C ILE A 37 6.56 11.87 -10.90
N PRO A 38 7.06 10.63 -11.03
CA PRO A 38 7.72 9.96 -9.94
C PRO A 38 9.15 10.49 -9.75
N VAL A 39 9.58 10.70 -8.49
CA VAL A 39 10.95 11.14 -8.19
C VAL A 39 11.99 10.18 -8.78
N PHE A 40 11.74 8.90 -8.71
CA PHE A 40 12.67 7.87 -9.20
C PHE A 40 12.94 7.92 -10.71
N SER A 41 12.07 8.57 -11.49
CA SER A 41 12.28 8.73 -12.95
C SER A 41 13.13 9.95 -13.31
N LEU A 42 13.44 10.82 -12.37
CA LEU A 42 14.34 11.96 -12.61
C LEU A 42 15.76 11.45 -12.84
N ARG A 43 16.49 12.17 -13.71
CA ARG A 43 17.90 11.87 -13.99
C ARG A 43 18.70 13.16 -13.98
N SER A 44 19.89 13.10 -13.38
CA SER A 44 20.86 14.18 -13.37
C SER A 44 22.29 13.64 -13.40
N ASP A 45 23.26 14.49 -13.62
CA ASP A 45 24.68 14.11 -13.57
C ASP A 45 25.14 13.74 -12.14
N LYS A 46 24.31 14.00 -11.14
CA LYS A 46 24.64 13.80 -9.73
C LYS A 46 23.84 12.68 -9.07
N ASP A 47 22.83 12.13 -9.73
CA ASP A 47 22.04 11.05 -9.17
C ASP A 47 22.85 9.73 -9.10
N PHE A 48 22.38 8.78 -8.31
CA PHE A 48 23.04 7.51 -8.09
C PHE A 48 22.21 6.34 -8.66
N GLY A 49 22.00 6.37 -9.98
CA GLY A 49 21.22 5.37 -10.71
C GLY A 49 19.70 5.53 -10.62
N ILE A 50 19.22 6.52 -9.87
CA ILE A 50 17.81 6.81 -9.63
C ILE A 50 17.65 8.29 -9.26
N GLY A 51 16.51 8.90 -9.60
CA GLY A 51 16.22 10.27 -9.18
C GLY A 51 16.15 10.43 -7.67
N GLU A 52 16.68 11.53 -7.17
CA GLU A 52 16.84 11.84 -5.75
C GLU A 52 16.16 13.17 -5.40
N PHE A 53 15.89 13.44 -4.13
CA PHE A 53 15.19 14.67 -3.73
C PHE A 53 15.87 15.97 -4.19
N PRO A 54 17.21 16.11 -4.20
CA PRO A 54 17.84 17.32 -4.76
C PRO A 54 17.60 17.53 -6.26
N ASP A 55 17.28 16.47 -7.04
CA ASP A 55 16.97 16.59 -8.47
C ASP A 55 15.65 17.30 -8.73
N LEU A 56 14.76 17.35 -7.72
CA LEU A 56 13.55 18.15 -7.77
C LEU A 56 13.82 19.63 -8.07
N LYS A 57 14.99 20.16 -7.69
CA LYS A 57 15.35 21.56 -7.99
C LYS A 57 15.47 21.79 -9.49
N LEU A 58 16.05 20.84 -10.23
CA LEU A 58 16.16 20.91 -11.69
C LEU A 58 14.78 20.82 -12.36
N LEU A 59 13.91 19.92 -11.82
CA LEU A 59 12.53 19.80 -12.28
C LEU A 59 11.72 21.09 -12.02
N VAL A 60 11.94 21.72 -10.87
CA VAL A 60 11.32 23.01 -10.50
C VAL A 60 11.75 24.11 -11.46
N ASP A 61 13.04 24.19 -11.81
CA ASP A 61 13.53 25.17 -12.77
C ASP A 61 12.92 24.96 -14.16
N TRP A 62 12.82 23.71 -14.61
CA TRP A 62 12.15 23.36 -15.86
C TRP A 62 10.67 23.74 -15.83
N ALA A 63 9.96 23.43 -14.75
CA ALA A 63 8.55 23.77 -14.60
C ALA A 63 8.33 25.29 -14.62
N ALA A 64 9.16 26.04 -13.91
CA ALA A 64 9.09 27.50 -13.90
C ALA A 64 9.36 28.09 -15.30
N ALA A 65 10.39 27.59 -16.01
CA ALA A 65 10.75 28.02 -17.36
C ALA A 65 9.66 27.74 -18.41
N THR A 66 8.88 26.66 -18.21
CA THR A 66 7.76 26.26 -19.10
C THR A 66 6.41 26.85 -18.66
N GLY A 67 6.38 27.71 -17.66
CA GLY A 67 5.16 28.36 -17.17
C GLY A 67 4.23 27.45 -16.36
N GLN A 68 4.70 26.28 -15.94
CA GLN A 68 3.95 25.40 -15.03
C GLN A 68 3.91 25.98 -13.61
N ARG A 69 2.90 25.60 -12.86
CA ARG A 69 2.65 26.09 -11.49
C ARG A 69 2.55 24.98 -10.47
N ILE A 70 2.39 23.74 -10.91
CA ILE A 70 2.23 22.57 -10.04
C ILE A 70 3.19 21.48 -10.49
N LEU A 71 3.82 20.81 -9.52
CA LEU A 71 4.47 19.53 -9.71
C LEU A 71 3.81 18.53 -8.77
N GLN A 72 3.18 17.51 -9.34
CA GLN A 72 2.64 16.39 -8.56
C GLN A 72 3.69 15.28 -8.51
N LEU A 73 4.10 14.91 -7.31
CA LEU A 73 4.98 13.77 -7.09
C LEU A 73 4.15 12.52 -6.79
N LEU A 74 4.52 11.38 -7.39
CA LEU A 74 3.99 10.08 -6.95
C LEU A 74 4.43 9.80 -5.51
N PRO A 75 3.85 8.77 -4.84
CA PRO A 75 4.16 8.50 -3.44
C PRO A 75 5.66 8.40 -3.18
N ILE A 76 6.12 9.04 -2.11
CA ILE A 76 7.53 9.14 -1.72
C ILE A 76 7.87 8.36 -0.45
N ASN A 77 6.87 7.68 0.08
CA ASN A 77 7.00 6.89 1.30
C ASN A 77 7.85 5.62 1.08
N ASP A 78 8.42 5.11 2.17
CA ASP A 78 9.21 3.88 2.14
C ASP A 78 8.34 2.67 1.77
N THR A 79 8.81 1.90 0.78
CA THR A 79 8.19 0.65 0.31
C THR A 79 9.11 -0.56 0.49
N THR A 80 10.28 -0.39 1.13
CA THR A 80 11.29 -1.45 1.25
C THR A 80 10.84 -2.56 2.19
N MET A 81 10.56 -3.74 1.66
CA MET A 81 10.13 -4.92 2.41
C MET A 81 10.91 -6.17 2.05
N THR A 82 11.08 -6.44 0.78
CA THR A 82 11.70 -7.67 0.25
C THR A 82 13.17 -7.49 -0.13
N GLY A 83 13.61 -6.27 -0.41
CA GLY A 83 14.91 -5.96 -0.98
C GLY A 83 15.01 -6.34 -2.46
N THR A 84 13.89 -6.62 -3.11
CA THR A 84 13.78 -6.98 -4.53
C THR A 84 13.12 -5.86 -5.33
N TRP A 85 13.02 -6.03 -6.66
CA TRP A 85 12.34 -5.10 -7.54
C TRP A 85 10.84 -4.87 -7.18
N GLU A 86 10.22 -5.78 -6.46
CA GLU A 86 8.83 -5.64 -5.97
C GLU A 86 8.65 -4.39 -5.08
N ASP A 87 9.71 -3.97 -4.39
CA ASP A 87 9.72 -2.76 -3.57
C ASP A 87 9.67 -1.46 -4.40
N SER A 88 9.78 -1.53 -5.73
CA SER A 88 9.69 -0.38 -6.63
C SER A 88 8.29 0.20 -6.76
N TYR A 89 7.25 -0.53 -6.36
CA TYR A 89 5.86 -0.08 -6.46
C TYR A 89 5.51 0.96 -5.38
N PRO A 90 5.32 2.23 -5.74
CA PRO A 90 5.26 3.33 -4.77
C PRO A 90 4.00 3.35 -3.90
N TYR A 91 2.94 2.62 -4.31
CA TYR A 91 1.68 2.58 -3.58
C TYR A 91 1.63 1.49 -2.50
N ASN A 92 2.61 0.58 -2.45
CA ASN A 92 2.69 -0.46 -1.42
C ASN A 92 3.54 0.00 -0.23
N ALA A 93 3.09 1.03 0.47
CA ALA A 93 3.86 1.68 1.52
C ALA A 93 4.15 0.73 2.71
N ASN A 94 5.43 0.62 3.06
CA ASN A 94 5.91 0.01 4.30
C ASN A 94 5.66 0.92 5.51
N SER A 95 5.76 2.23 5.29
CA SER A 95 5.43 3.24 6.30
C SER A 95 4.79 4.45 5.62
N THR A 96 3.69 4.95 6.18
CA THR A 96 3.03 6.16 5.68
C THR A 96 3.69 7.46 6.18
N PHE A 97 4.71 7.35 7.02
CA PHE A 97 5.45 8.47 7.60
C PHE A 97 6.89 8.57 7.09
N ALA A 98 7.57 7.43 6.96
CA ALA A 98 8.97 7.39 6.55
C ALA A 98 9.12 7.65 5.04
N LEU A 99 10.17 8.36 4.69
CA LEU A 99 10.57 8.62 3.31
C LEU A 99 11.41 7.46 2.77
N HIS A 100 11.27 7.15 1.47
CA HIS A 100 11.99 6.05 0.86
C HIS A 100 13.50 6.35 0.76
N PRO A 101 14.38 5.49 1.30
CA PRO A 101 15.82 5.69 1.32
C PRO A 101 16.47 5.89 -0.04
N GLN A 102 15.87 5.33 -1.11
CA GLN A 102 16.41 5.48 -2.47
C GLN A 102 16.50 6.94 -2.94
N PHE A 103 15.69 7.84 -2.40
CA PHE A 103 15.65 9.25 -2.81
C PHE A 103 16.73 10.10 -2.14
N LEU A 104 17.57 9.51 -1.30
CA LEU A 104 18.64 10.22 -0.58
C LEU A 104 19.85 10.45 -1.48
N ARG A 105 20.28 11.71 -1.63
CA ARG A 105 21.57 12.06 -2.19
C ARG A 105 22.68 11.72 -1.21
N LEU A 106 23.53 10.76 -1.58
CA LEU A 106 24.52 10.16 -0.69
C LEU A 106 25.59 11.14 -0.22
N THR A 107 26.08 12.00 -1.12
CA THR A 107 27.13 12.99 -0.81
C THR A 107 26.68 14.03 0.20
N GLU A 108 25.40 14.41 0.17
CA GLU A 108 24.80 15.33 1.15
C GLU A 108 24.49 14.65 2.50
N ALA A 109 24.57 13.32 2.55
CA ALA A 109 24.46 12.52 3.77
C ALA A 109 25.80 12.01 4.29
N GLY A 110 26.92 12.61 3.88
CA GLY A 110 28.24 12.34 4.39
C GLY A 110 29.00 11.21 3.69
N VAL A 111 28.50 10.68 2.57
CA VAL A 111 29.27 9.75 1.74
C VAL A 111 30.31 10.55 0.95
N GLU A 112 31.57 10.11 1.01
CA GLU A 112 32.66 10.74 0.26
C GLU A 112 32.56 10.38 -1.23
N GLU A 113 32.69 11.38 -2.09
CA GLU A 113 32.78 11.19 -3.54
C GLU A 113 34.19 10.77 -3.96
N ASN A 114 34.58 9.57 -3.57
CA ASN A 114 35.86 8.94 -3.95
C ASN A 114 35.72 8.17 -5.28
N ASP A 115 36.80 7.52 -5.73
CA ASP A 115 36.81 6.79 -6.99
C ASP A 115 35.83 5.58 -6.99
N GLU A 116 35.65 4.91 -5.86
CA GLU A 116 34.66 3.84 -5.70
C GLU A 116 33.25 4.38 -5.92
N TYR A 117 32.91 5.51 -5.28
CA TYR A 117 31.62 6.17 -5.44
C TYR A 117 31.37 6.56 -6.90
N ARG A 118 32.34 7.25 -7.53
CA ARG A 118 32.21 7.69 -8.94
C ARG A 118 32.00 6.49 -9.89
N ARG A 119 32.79 5.45 -9.74
CA ARG A 119 32.64 4.23 -10.54
C ARG A 119 31.26 3.60 -10.40
N LEU A 120 30.78 3.40 -9.16
CA LEU A 120 29.45 2.81 -8.91
C LEU A 120 28.31 3.69 -9.45
N ARG A 121 28.40 5.01 -9.28
CA ARG A 121 27.44 5.98 -9.83
C ARG A 121 27.39 5.88 -11.36
N ASP A 122 28.54 5.92 -12.01
CA ASP A 122 28.64 5.92 -13.47
C ASP A 122 28.15 4.58 -14.05
N GLU A 123 28.45 3.44 -13.39
CA GLU A 123 27.91 2.12 -13.76
C GLU A 123 26.37 2.08 -13.65
N LEU A 124 25.79 2.57 -12.55
CA LEU A 124 24.33 2.57 -12.36
C LEU A 124 23.63 3.54 -13.29
N ASN A 125 24.25 4.69 -13.57
CA ASN A 125 23.69 5.70 -14.47
C ASN A 125 23.77 5.28 -15.94
N ALA A 126 24.67 4.38 -16.32
CA ALA A 126 24.77 3.85 -17.67
C ALA A 126 23.71 2.77 -17.99
N LEU A 127 22.98 2.29 -17.00
CA LEU A 127 21.94 1.27 -17.22
C LEU A 127 20.73 1.88 -17.97
N PRO A 128 20.10 1.12 -18.88
CA PRO A 128 18.92 1.58 -19.62
C PRO A 128 17.68 1.70 -18.71
N GLU A 129 17.67 0.97 -17.61
CA GLU A 129 16.59 0.90 -16.63
C GLU A 129 17.16 1.04 -15.21
N VAL A 130 16.31 1.45 -14.26
CA VAL A 130 16.70 1.52 -12.85
C VAL A 130 16.84 0.12 -12.29
N ASP A 131 18.05 -0.25 -11.86
CA ASP A 131 18.30 -1.45 -11.08
C ASP A 131 18.01 -1.18 -9.60
N TYR A 132 16.75 -1.29 -9.20
CA TYR A 132 16.28 -0.98 -7.85
C TYR A 132 17.03 -1.76 -6.77
N GLU A 133 17.30 -3.05 -7.01
CA GLU A 133 17.97 -3.91 -6.05
C GLU A 133 19.42 -3.46 -5.82
N ARG A 134 20.14 -3.23 -6.91
CA ARG A 134 21.54 -2.81 -6.87
C ARG A 134 21.65 -1.38 -6.29
N VAL A 135 20.78 -0.47 -6.70
CA VAL A 135 20.73 0.91 -6.16
C VAL A 135 20.51 0.89 -4.66
N ASN A 136 19.46 0.23 -4.18
CA ASN A 136 19.10 0.22 -2.76
C ASN A 136 20.19 -0.43 -1.91
N ARG A 137 20.73 -1.59 -2.32
CA ARG A 137 21.82 -2.27 -1.62
C ARG A 137 23.08 -1.41 -1.56
N THR A 138 23.49 -0.84 -2.69
CA THR A 138 24.70 -0.02 -2.75
C THR A 138 24.58 1.25 -1.92
N LYS A 139 23.41 1.91 -1.96
CA LYS A 139 23.14 3.09 -1.11
C LYS A 139 23.17 2.73 0.37
N ASP A 140 22.55 1.63 0.79
CA ASP A 140 22.58 1.19 2.19
C ASP A 140 24.00 0.94 2.68
N ASP A 141 24.82 0.22 1.90
CA ASP A 141 26.22 -0.07 2.24
C ASP A 141 27.06 1.20 2.39
N LEU A 142 26.93 2.15 1.47
CA LEU A 142 27.65 3.42 1.52
C LEU A 142 27.18 4.30 2.69
N LEU A 143 25.88 4.32 2.96
CA LEU A 143 25.29 5.07 4.07
C LEU A 143 25.72 4.49 5.42
N ARG A 144 25.82 3.17 5.57
CA ARG A 144 26.36 2.54 6.80
C ARG A 144 27.82 2.96 7.05
N LYS A 145 28.65 3.01 5.99
CA LYS A 145 30.03 3.53 6.09
C LYS A 145 30.05 5.00 6.51
N ALA A 146 29.17 5.84 5.95
CA ALA A 146 29.05 7.25 6.32
C ALA A 146 28.54 7.45 7.74
N PHE A 147 27.53 6.68 8.16
CA PHE A 147 27.00 6.69 9.52
C PHE A 147 28.04 6.32 10.56
N ALA A 148 28.86 5.30 10.30
CA ALA A 148 29.95 4.91 11.20
C ALA A 148 30.96 6.05 11.44
N ARG A 149 31.18 6.93 10.43
CA ARG A 149 32.11 8.07 10.53
C ARG A 149 31.43 9.32 11.12
N HIS A 150 30.18 9.58 10.78
CA HIS A 150 29.53 10.86 11.04
C HIS A 150 28.33 10.78 11.99
N GLY A 151 27.81 9.60 12.28
CA GLY A 151 26.60 9.39 13.07
C GLY A 151 26.64 10.06 14.44
N ALA A 152 27.75 9.87 15.19
CA ALA A 152 27.92 10.50 16.49
C ALA A 152 27.92 12.04 16.44
N ARG A 153 28.58 12.62 15.43
CA ARG A 153 28.58 14.07 15.20
C ARG A 153 27.20 14.59 14.83
N THR A 154 26.48 13.86 13.97
CA THR A 154 25.11 14.20 13.59
C THR A 154 24.18 14.13 14.80
N ALA A 155 24.28 13.09 15.62
CA ALA A 155 23.47 12.92 16.83
C ALA A 155 23.69 14.02 17.89
N ALA A 156 24.84 14.69 17.86
CA ALA A 156 25.13 15.81 18.74
C ALA A 156 24.47 17.12 18.28
N ARG A 157 24.07 17.24 17.03
CA ARG A 157 23.48 18.46 16.46
C ARG A 157 22.13 18.78 17.10
N ARG A 158 21.84 20.06 17.25
CA ARG A 158 20.58 20.56 17.80
C ARG A 158 19.37 20.21 16.90
N ASP A 159 19.48 20.46 15.61
CA ASP A 159 18.45 20.21 14.62
C ASP A 159 18.12 18.70 14.47
N TYR A 160 19.13 17.81 14.64
CA TYR A 160 18.89 16.38 14.70
C TYR A 160 18.07 15.99 15.95
N LYS A 161 18.40 16.55 17.10
CA LYS A 161 17.66 16.29 18.35
C LYS A 161 16.20 16.78 18.26
N GLU A 162 16.00 17.96 17.69
CA GLU A 162 14.67 18.53 17.43
C GLU A 162 13.87 17.63 16.47
N PHE A 163 14.51 17.14 15.38
CA PHE A 163 13.90 16.18 14.47
C PHE A 163 13.50 14.86 15.17
N MET A 164 14.39 14.30 15.98
CA MET A 164 14.15 13.07 16.73
C MET A 164 12.96 13.22 17.69
N GLU A 165 12.90 14.33 18.41
CA GLU A 165 11.81 14.58 19.36
C GLU A 165 10.47 14.79 18.65
N ALA A 166 10.45 15.58 17.59
CA ALA A 166 9.23 15.86 16.82
C ALA A 166 8.66 14.61 16.12
N ASN A 167 9.50 13.63 15.80
CA ASN A 167 9.13 12.46 15.03
C ASN A 167 9.16 11.14 15.84
N ARG A 168 9.43 11.19 17.13
CA ARG A 168 9.67 10.02 17.99
C ARG A 168 8.59 8.93 17.87
N GLU A 169 7.31 9.33 17.78
CA GLU A 169 6.16 8.44 17.81
C GLU A 169 6.10 7.46 16.64
N TRP A 170 6.54 7.89 15.45
CA TRP A 170 6.59 7.03 14.28
C TRP A 170 8.00 6.55 13.94
N LEU A 171 9.02 7.37 14.21
CA LEU A 171 10.39 7.13 13.78
C LEU A 171 11.05 5.98 14.53
N LEU A 172 10.86 5.88 15.86
CA LEU A 172 11.42 4.77 16.62
C LEU A 172 10.78 3.42 16.27
N PRO A 173 9.45 3.29 16.18
CA PRO A 173 8.84 2.05 15.67
C PRO A 173 9.30 1.69 14.25
N TYR A 174 9.43 2.66 13.35
CA TYR A 174 9.94 2.45 12.00
C TYR A 174 11.39 1.92 12.02
N ALA A 175 12.27 2.57 12.77
CA ALA A 175 13.67 2.17 12.84
C ALA A 175 13.84 0.78 13.50
N ALA A 176 13.05 0.47 14.53
CA ALA A 176 12.99 -0.86 15.13
C ALA A 176 12.50 -1.91 14.13
N PHE A 177 11.42 -1.60 13.39
CA PHE A 177 10.88 -2.48 12.35
C PHE A 177 11.94 -2.80 11.29
N ARG A 178 12.65 -1.78 10.79
CA ARG A 178 13.71 -1.97 9.79
C ARG A 178 14.82 -2.87 10.32
N THR A 179 15.24 -2.68 11.59
CA THR A 179 16.25 -3.51 12.23
C THR A 179 15.77 -4.96 12.42
N LEU A 180 14.54 -5.16 12.90
CA LEU A 180 13.95 -6.49 13.06
C LEU A 180 13.78 -7.19 11.71
N ARG A 181 13.31 -6.48 10.67
CA ARG A 181 13.21 -7.02 9.32
C ARG A 181 14.56 -7.56 8.83
N ASP A 182 15.63 -6.80 9.03
CA ASP A 182 16.99 -7.19 8.61
C ASP A 182 17.48 -8.40 9.42
N ASP A 183 17.22 -8.42 10.74
CA ASP A 183 17.58 -9.56 11.62
C ASP A 183 16.84 -10.86 11.26
N TYR A 184 15.55 -10.77 10.95
CA TYR A 184 14.72 -11.93 10.61
C TYR A 184 14.71 -12.27 9.11
N GLY A 185 15.28 -11.41 8.26
CA GLY A 185 15.32 -11.58 6.80
C GLY A 185 13.92 -11.51 6.15
N THR A 186 12.94 -10.90 6.80
CA THR A 186 11.57 -10.77 6.29
C THR A 186 10.82 -9.63 6.96
N ALA A 187 9.98 -8.93 6.18
CA ALA A 187 9.04 -7.93 6.69
C ALA A 187 7.75 -8.56 7.29
N ASP A 188 7.53 -9.85 7.10
CA ASP A 188 6.41 -10.55 7.72
C ASP A 188 6.62 -10.66 9.23
N PHE A 189 6.14 -9.66 9.94
CA PHE A 189 6.29 -9.57 11.39
C PHE A 189 5.59 -10.73 12.15
N SER A 190 4.66 -11.45 11.54
CA SER A 190 4.08 -12.65 12.16
C SER A 190 5.13 -13.73 12.46
N ARG A 191 6.26 -13.67 11.75
CA ARG A 191 7.41 -14.60 11.88
C ARG A 191 8.49 -14.10 12.82
N TRP A 192 8.32 -12.94 13.49
CA TRP A 192 9.33 -12.33 14.38
C TRP A 192 9.26 -12.82 15.83
N GLY A 193 8.70 -14.00 16.05
CA GLY A 193 8.64 -14.60 17.38
C GLY A 193 8.05 -13.64 18.42
N ASP A 194 8.86 -13.28 19.40
CA ASP A 194 8.48 -12.38 20.48
C ASP A 194 8.13 -10.94 20.02
N TYR A 195 8.53 -10.51 18.83
CA TYR A 195 8.24 -9.21 18.25
C TYR A 195 7.10 -9.23 17.24
N ALA A 196 6.45 -10.38 17.03
CA ALA A 196 5.32 -10.51 16.13
C ALA A 196 4.15 -9.59 16.50
N ARG A 197 3.99 -9.25 17.76
CA ARG A 197 3.02 -8.29 18.26
C ARG A 197 3.74 -7.07 18.80
N PHE A 198 3.33 -5.89 18.31
CA PHE A 198 3.89 -4.63 18.78
C PHE A 198 3.58 -4.43 20.29
N ASP A 199 4.60 -4.22 21.08
CA ASP A 199 4.51 -3.73 22.46
C ASP A 199 5.48 -2.56 22.63
N ARG A 200 4.95 -1.39 22.96
CA ARG A 200 5.74 -0.14 23.04
C ARG A 200 6.93 -0.27 23.98
N LYS A 201 6.73 -0.83 25.18
CA LYS A 201 7.82 -0.95 26.18
C LYS A 201 8.91 -1.90 25.71
N LYS A 202 8.50 -3.01 25.08
CA LYS A 202 9.43 -3.99 24.52
C LYS A 202 10.25 -3.40 23.38
N ILE A 203 9.60 -2.61 22.51
CA ILE A 203 10.29 -1.93 21.40
C ILE A 203 11.19 -0.81 21.89
N GLU A 204 10.82 -0.05 22.92
CA GLU A 204 11.71 0.92 23.56
C GLU A 204 12.96 0.25 24.15
N ALA A 205 12.82 -0.90 24.82
CA ALA A 205 13.94 -1.69 25.31
C ALA A 205 14.83 -2.20 24.17
N PHE A 206 14.25 -2.73 23.11
CA PHE A 206 14.95 -3.14 21.89
C PHE A 206 15.74 -1.99 21.25
N CYS A 207 15.15 -0.80 21.16
CA CYS A 207 15.83 0.38 20.63
C CYS A 207 17.05 0.80 21.46
N LEU A 208 17.02 0.55 22.77
CA LEU A 208 18.17 0.81 23.65
C LEU A 208 19.27 -0.26 23.48
N GLU A 209 18.88 -1.52 23.37
CA GLU A 209 19.80 -2.64 23.13
C GLU A 209 20.49 -2.53 21.77
N ARG A 210 19.70 -2.27 20.71
CA ARG A 210 20.15 -2.18 19.31
C ARG A 210 20.36 -0.73 18.85
N ARG A 211 20.78 0.15 19.77
CA ARG A 211 20.83 1.61 19.56
C ARG A 211 21.57 2.06 18.30
N ASN A 212 22.62 1.35 17.89
CA ASN A 212 23.41 1.72 16.73
C ASN A 212 22.65 1.42 15.43
N ASP A 213 22.00 0.26 15.35
CA ASP A 213 21.23 -0.14 14.16
C ASP A 213 19.99 0.74 14.00
N VAL A 214 19.28 1.00 15.10
CA VAL A 214 18.14 1.91 15.14
C VAL A 214 18.56 3.34 14.78
N ALA A 215 19.69 3.81 15.33
CA ALA A 215 20.20 5.16 15.03
C ALA A 215 20.61 5.34 13.57
N PHE A 216 21.05 4.28 12.90
CA PHE A 216 21.31 4.31 11.46
C PHE A 216 20.06 4.68 10.64
N HIS A 217 18.94 4.01 10.90
CA HIS A 217 17.69 4.32 10.20
C HIS A 217 17.17 5.74 10.53
N CYS A 218 17.34 6.19 11.76
CA CYS A 218 17.02 7.56 12.15
C CYS A 218 17.89 8.59 11.42
N TYR A 219 19.20 8.30 11.27
CA TYR A 219 20.13 9.12 10.51
C TYR A 219 19.71 9.26 9.04
N VAL A 220 19.32 8.16 8.41
CA VAL A 220 18.85 8.16 7.02
C VAL A 220 17.59 9.02 6.88
N GLN A 221 16.60 8.84 7.75
CA GLN A 221 15.35 9.63 7.70
C GLN A 221 15.58 11.12 7.97
N TYR A 222 16.52 11.46 8.85
CA TYR A 222 16.88 12.85 9.09
C TYR A 222 17.47 13.52 7.84
N HIS A 223 18.38 12.86 7.14
CA HIS A 223 18.97 13.42 5.92
C HIS A 223 17.97 13.50 4.77
N LEU A 224 17.06 12.54 4.64
CA LEU A 224 15.93 12.61 3.71
C LEU A 224 15.04 13.82 3.98
N HIS A 225 14.69 14.03 5.27
CA HIS A 225 13.91 15.21 5.69
C HIS A 225 14.59 16.51 5.31
N LEU A 226 15.89 16.64 5.54
CA LEU A 226 16.63 17.85 5.18
C LEU A 226 16.60 18.12 3.67
N GLN A 227 16.89 17.10 2.86
CA GLN A 227 16.96 17.23 1.41
C GLN A 227 15.60 17.57 0.79
N LEU A 228 14.54 16.86 1.22
CA LEU A 228 13.20 17.14 0.72
C LEU A 228 12.71 18.52 1.17
N SER A 229 12.93 18.89 2.43
CA SER A 229 12.55 20.23 2.94
C SER A 229 13.25 21.35 2.21
N GLU A 230 14.50 21.13 1.79
CA GLU A 230 15.23 22.11 0.98
C GLU A 230 14.67 22.20 -0.45
N ALA A 231 14.35 21.07 -1.07
CA ALA A 231 13.70 21.05 -2.38
C ALA A 231 12.33 21.74 -2.35
N CYS A 232 11.55 21.55 -1.28
CA CYS A 232 10.26 22.23 -1.09
C CYS A 232 10.44 23.75 -0.96
N ARG A 233 11.38 24.20 -0.13
CA ARG A 233 11.69 25.64 -0.02
C ARG A 233 12.12 26.24 -1.34
N TYR A 234 12.91 25.50 -2.12
CA TYR A 234 13.31 25.92 -3.45
C TYR A 234 12.11 26.05 -4.39
N ALA A 235 11.21 25.06 -4.42
CA ALA A 235 9.98 25.11 -5.21
C ALA A 235 9.14 26.36 -4.88
N HIS A 236 8.94 26.63 -3.59
CA HIS A 236 8.22 27.84 -3.15
C HIS A 236 8.89 29.13 -3.60
N SER A 237 10.22 29.21 -3.56
CA SER A 237 10.96 30.37 -4.03
C SER A 237 10.79 30.66 -5.54
N ARG A 238 10.43 29.61 -6.31
CA ARG A 238 10.15 29.68 -7.74
C ARG A 238 8.65 29.79 -8.07
N GLY A 239 7.78 29.85 -7.06
CA GLY A 239 6.33 29.93 -7.21
C GLY A 239 5.68 28.64 -7.68
N ILE A 240 6.32 27.50 -7.44
CA ILE A 240 5.83 26.15 -7.79
C ILE A 240 5.18 25.52 -6.56
N VAL A 241 3.95 25.05 -6.73
CA VAL A 241 3.18 24.25 -5.76
C VAL A 241 3.61 22.80 -5.87
N LEU A 242 3.98 22.17 -4.76
CA LEU A 242 4.22 20.74 -4.68
C LEU A 242 2.96 20.01 -4.24
N LYS A 243 2.49 19.08 -5.05
CA LYS A 243 1.33 18.24 -4.77
C LYS A 243 1.78 16.81 -4.53
N GLY A 244 1.52 16.30 -3.32
CA GLY A 244 1.80 14.91 -2.97
C GLY A 244 0.72 13.96 -3.45
N ASP A 245 1.06 12.69 -3.55
CA ASP A 245 0.14 11.60 -3.83
C ASP A 245 0.09 10.67 -2.60
N LEU A 246 -1.11 10.46 -2.08
CA LEU A 246 -1.34 9.63 -0.89
C LEU A 246 -1.92 8.28 -1.34
N PRO A 247 -1.18 7.17 -1.17
CA PRO A 247 -1.70 5.82 -1.43
C PRO A 247 -3.01 5.56 -0.71
N ILE A 248 -3.91 4.81 -1.36
CA ILE A 248 -5.18 4.39 -0.74
C ILE A 248 -4.94 3.55 0.52
N GLY A 249 -3.91 2.73 0.55
CA GLY A 249 -3.67 1.77 1.62
C GLY A 249 -2.22 1.75 2.11
N ILE A 250 -1.94 0.69 2.82
CA ILE A 250 -0.62 0.32 3.36
C ILE A 250 -0.32 -1.12 2.98
N SER A 251 0.94 -1.52 3.03
CA SER A 251 1.25 -2.94 2.95
C SER A 251 0.72 -3.71 4.18
N ARG A 252 0.27 -4.93 3.94
CA ARG A 252 -0.17 -5.84 5.02
C ARG A 252 0.92 -6.11 6.05
N THR A 253 2.18 -6.10 5.62
CA THR A 253 3.38 -6.32 6.44
C THR A 253 4.12 -5.01 6.75
N SER A 254 3.40 -3.88 6.78
CA SER A 254 3.96 -2.56 7.06
C SER A 254 4.18 -2.30 8.55
N VAL A 255 4.97 -1.28 8.84
CA VAL A 255 5.10 -0.69 10.20
C VAL A 255 3.75 -0.26 10.75
N ASP A 256 2.91 0.35 9.90
CA ASP A 256 1.57 0.83 10.29
C ASP A 256 0.67 -0.34 10.71
N ALA A 257 0.68 -1.44 9.95
CA ALA A 257 -0.08 -2.65 10.28
C ALA A 257 0.45 -3.32 11.56
N TRP A 258 1.77 -3.37 11.75
CA TRP A 258 2.40 -3.92 12.94
C TRP A 258 2.10 -3.10 14.20
N GLN A 259 2.26 -1.77 14.12
CA GLN A 259 2.06 -0.86 15.24
C GLN A 259 0.60 -0.71 15.64
N SER A 260 -0.30 -0.72 14.65
CA SER A 260 -1.71 -0.41 14.85
C SER A 260 -2.66 -1.36 14.10
N PRO A 261 -2.54 -2.70 14.31
CA PRO A 261 -3.27 -3.69 13.51
C PRO A 261 -4.79 -3.55 13.59
N ARG A 262 -5.32 -2.96 14.68
CA ARG A 262 -6.76 -2.77 14.88
C ARG A 262 -7.38 -1.70 13.98
N LEU A 263 -6.55 -0.86 13.35
CA LEU A 263 -7.01 0.18 12.42
C LEU A 263 -7.27 -0.37 11.01
N PHE A 264 -6.94 -1.63 10.76
CA PHE A 264 -7.00 -2.26 9.45
C PHE A 264 -7.70 -3.62 9.53
N HIS A 265 -8.41 -3.98 8.47
CA HIS A 265 -8.92 -5.34 8.28
C HIS A 265 -7.83 -6.16 7.59
N LEU A 266 -7.02 -6.88 8.40
CA LEU A 266 -5.90 -7.67 7.89
C LEU A 266 -6.33 -9.00 7.26
N ASP A 267 -7.59 -9.37 7.39
CA ASP A 267 -8.24 -10.53 6.78
C ASP A 267 -8.91 -10.21 5.43
N SER A 268 -8.82 -8.96 5.00
CA SER A 268 -9.34 -8.49 3.72
C SER A 268 -8.32 -7.63 2.97
N GLN A 269 -8.63 -7.30 1.72
CA GLN A 269 -7.80 -6.48 0.86
C GLN A 269 -8.67 -5.63 -0.08
N ALA A 270 -8.18 -4.44 -0.39
CA ALA A 270 -8.82 -3.52 -1.32
C ALA A 270 -8.60 -3.93 -2.77
N GLY A 271 -9.54 -3.57 -3.62
CA GLY A 271 -9.45 -3.78 -5.05
C GLY A 271 -10.54 -3.05 -5.81
N ALA A 272 -10.82 -3.53 -7.02
CA ALA A 272 -11.91 -3.07 -7.86
C ALA A 272 -12.72 -4.24 -8.41
N PRO A 273 -14.04 -4.07 -8.59
CA PRO A 273 -14.87 -5.09 -9.20
C PRO A 273 -14.46 -5.35 -10.67
N PRO A 274 -14.91 -6.47 -11.25
CA PRO A 274 -14.76 -6.71 -12.68
C PRO A 274 -15.31 -5.55 -13.53
N ASP A 275 -14.55 -5.21 -14.58
CA ASP A 275 -14.93 -4.19 -15.55
C ASP A 275 -14.48 -4.58 -16.97
N ALA A 276 -14.65 -3.68 -17.94
CA ALA A 276 -14.25 -3.90 -19.33
C ALA A 276 -12.74 -4.09 -19.52
N PHE A 277 -11.92 -3.67 -18.56
CA PHE A 277 -10.45 -3.74 -18.62
C PHE A 277 -9.90 -4.95 -17.84
N SER A 278 -10.66 -5.46 -16.86
CA SER A 278 -10.26 -6.59 -16.01
C SER A 278 -11.45 -7.48 -15.70
N ALA A 279 -11.60 -8.57 -16.43
CA ALA A 279 -12.70 -9.54 -16.23
C ALA A 279 -12.68 -10.20 -14.85
N SER A 280 -11.49 -10.37 -14.25
CA SER A 280 -11.32 -10.93 -12.90
C SER A 280 -11.36 -9.89 -11.79
N GLY A 281 -11.63 -8.61 -12.14
CA GLY A 281 -11.46 -7.49 -11.22
C GLY A 281 -9.98 -7.23 -10.88
N GLN A 282 -9.75 -6.28 -9.99
CA GLN A 282 -8.39 -5.95 -9.53
C GLN A 282 -8.28 -6.25 -8.04
N ASN A 283 -7.18 -6.88 -7.66
CA ASN A 283 -6.79 -7.08 -6.27
C ASN A 283 -5.49 -6.32 -6.00
N TRP A 284 -5.55 -5.31 -5.14
CA TRP A 284 -4.39 -4.46 -4.85
C TRP A 284 -3.55 -4.99 -3.67
N GLY A 285 -4.03 -6.02 -2.97
CA GLY A 285 -3.31 -6.66 -1.86
C GLY A 285 -3.23 -5.85 -0.56
N LEU A 286 -3.77 -4.63 -0.55
CA LEU A 286 -3.69 -3.68 0.56
C LEU A 286 -4.85 -3.91 1.53
N PRO A 287 -4.64 -4.03 2.85
CA PRO A 287 -5.71 -4.13 3.84
C PRO A 287 -6.67 -2.95 3.76
N THR A 288 -7.95 -3.20 4.00
CA THR A 288 -8.96 -2.14 4.09
C THR A 288 -8.96 -1.49 5.47
N TYR A 289 -9.50 -0.26 5.57
CA TYR A 289 -9.53 0.49 6.82
C TYR A 289 -10.69 0.08 7.71
N ASN A 290 -10.44 -0.07 9.00
CA ASN A 290 -11.46 -0.18 10.04
C ASN A 290 -11.93 1.21 10.45
N TRP A 291 -12.82 1.80 9.66
CA TRP A 291 -13.33 3.16 9.88
C TRP A 291 -14.04 3.33 11.23
N GLU A 292 -14.76 2.30 11.69
CA GLU A 292 -15.44 2.32 12.99
C GLU A 292 -14.43 2.47 14.13
N ARG A 293 -13.30 1.75 14.03
CA ARG A 293 -12.22 1.87 15.01
C ARG A 293 -11.51 3.21 14.94
N MET A 294 -11.24 3.70 13.73
CA MET A 294 -10.60 5.00 13.52
C MET A 294 -11.45 6.17 14.02
N ALA A 295 -12.77 6.07 13.90
CA ALA A 295 -13.68 7.10 14.39
C ALA A 295 -13.62 7.27 15.92
N GLN A 296 -13.31 6.21 16.69
CA GLN A 296 -13.27 6.25 18.16
C GLN A 296 -12.21 7.20 18.72
N ASP A 297 -11.13 7.48 17.97
CA ASP A 297 -10.10 8.45 18.35
C ASP A 297 -10.08 9.68 17.42
N ASN A 298 -11.20 9.93 16.76
CA ASN A 298 -11.36 11.01 15.80
C ASN A 298 -10.31 10.96 14.67
N TYR A 299 -10.10 9.76 14.11
CA TYR A 299 -9.18 9.51 13.00
C TYR A 299 -7.74 9.97 13.26
N ALA A 300 -7.23 9.73 14.45
CA ALA A 300 -5.91 10.22 14.90
C ALA A 300 -4.78 9.81 13.94
N TRP A 301 -4.79 8.56 13.45
CA TRP A 301 -3.80 8.07 12.49
C TRP A 301 -3.82 8.86 11.17
N TRP A 302 -5.02 9.12 10.61
CA TRP A 302 -5.16 9.91 9.38
C TRP A 302 -4.72 11.35 9.58
N ARG A 303 -5.09 11.98 10.72
CA ARG A 303 -4.62 13.34 11.04
C ARG A 303 -3.10 13.40 11.14
N ALA A 304 -2.48 12.42 11.79
CA ALA A 304 -1.02 12.35 11.91
C ALA A 304 -0.36 12.18 10.53
N ARG A 305 -0.88 11.28 9.68
CA ARG A 305 -0.40 11.06 8.31
C ARG A 305 -0.49 12.34 7.47
N LEU A 306 -1.64 12.99 7.44
CA LEU A 306 -1.84 14.23 6.69
C LEU A 306 -0.95 15.35 7.21
N LYS A 307 -0.85 15.49 8.55
CA LYS A 307 0.06 16.47 9.17
C LYS A 307 1.52 16.22 8.80
N LYS A 308 1.97 14.96 8.77
CA LYS A 308 3.34 14.64 8.37
C LYS A 308 3.61 15.01 6.91
N MET A 309 2.69 14.70 6.02
CA MET A 309 2.86 15.03 4.60
C MET A 309 2.76 16.53 4.33
N SER A 310 2.02 17.30 5.16
CA SER A 310 1.95 18.77 5.04
C SER A 310 3.26 19.48 5.37
N GLU A 311 4.26 18.79 5.91
CA GLU A 311 5.61 19.34 6.06
C GLU A 311 6.29 19.54 4.69
N TYR A 312 5.84 18.83 3.65
CA TYR A 312 6.47 18.80 2.33
C TYR A 312 5.55 19.25 1.20
N PHE A 313 4.25 19.07 1.34
CA PHE A 313 3.29 19.28 0.26
C PHE A 313 2.27 20.34 0.58
N ASP A 314 2.00 21.19 -0.41
CA ASP A 314 1.00 22.27 -0.36
C ASP A 314 -0.41 21.73 -0.67
N ALA A 315 -0.50 20.62 -1.39
CA ALA A 315 -1.74 19.97 -1.78
C ALA A 315 -1.55 18.46 -1.88
N TYR A 316 -2.66 17.70 -1.86
CA TYR A 316 -2.65 16.25 -2.03
C TYR A 316 -3.55 15.79 -3.16
N ARG A 317 -3.13 14.74 -3.85
CA ARG A 317 -4.02 13.80 -4.50
C ARG A 317 -4.29 12.68 -3.52
N ILE A 318 -5.56 12.40 -3.25
CA ILE A 318 -5.95 11.21 -2.50
C ILE A 318 -6.30 10.15 -3.53
N ASP A 319 -5.52 9.06 -3.52
CA ASP A 319 -5.77 7.95 -4.40
C ASP A 319 -7.08 7.25 -4.03
N HIS A 320 -7.86 6.85 -5.04
CA HIS A 320 -9.12 6.12 -4.90
C HIS A 320 -10.07 6.69 -3.83
N ILE A 321 -10.43 7.97 -3.94
CA ILE A 321 -11.29 8.67 -2.96
C ILE A 321 -12.61 7.95 -2.68
N LEU A 322 -13.16 7.22 -3.66
CA LEU A 322 -14.38 6.43 -3.48
C LEU A 322 -14.25 5.37 -2.39
N GLY A 323 -13.05 4.84 -2.18
CA GLY A 323 -12.75 3.85 -1.13
C GLY A 323 -12.91 4.39 0.30
N PHE A 324 -12.98 5.72 0.49
CA PHE A 324 -13.29 6.33 1.78
C PHE A 324 -14.78 6.26 2.14
N PHE A 325 -15.62 6.07 1.14
CA PHE A 325 -17.08 5.95 1.32
C PHE A 325 -17.53 4.51 1.13
N ARG A 326 -16.97 3.81 0.15
CA ARG A 326 -17.33 2.45 -0.22
C ARG A 326 -16.17 1.80 -0.98
N ILE A 327 -15.56 0.80 -0.38
CA ILE A 327 -14.42 0.06 -0.96
C ILE A 327 -14.87 -1.30 -1.50
N TRP A 328 -14.28 -1.74 -2.62
CA TRP A 328 -14.35 -3.14 -3.03
C TRP A 328 -13.41 -3.96 -2.16
N GLU A 329 -13.98 -4.81 -1.32
CA GLU A 329 -13.27 -5.60 -0.31
C GLU A 329 -13.24 -7.06 -0.73
N ILE A 330 -12.03 -7.61 -0.79
CA ILE A 330 -11.74 -8.95 -1.27
C ILE A 330 -11.20 -9.74 -0.07
N PRO A 331 -11.63 -10.99 0.19
CA PRO A 331 -11.04 -11.84 1.23
C PRO A 331 -9.52 -11.98 1.04
N ALA A 332 -8.74 -12.00 2.14
CA ALA A 332 -7.28 -12.08 2.07
C ALA A 332 -6.77 -13.39 1.43
N ASP A 333 -7.57 -14.43 1.43
CA ASP A 333 -7.29 -15.74 0.83
C ASP A 333 -7.74 -15.88 -0.62
N ALA A 334 -8.36 -14.82 -1.20
CA ALA A 334 -8.63 -14.71 -2.62
C ALA A 334 -7.44 -14.05 -3.36
N VAL A 335 -7.27 -14.40 -4.62
CA VAL A 335 -6.29 -13.83 -5.55
C VAL A 335 -6.97 -12.85 -6.50
N HIS A 336 -8.13 -13.21 -7.03
CA HIS A 336 -8.88 -12.40 -8.00
C HIS A 336 -9.86 -11.45 -7.31
N GLY A 337 -10.07 -10.29 -7.92
CA GLY A 337 -11.01 -9.28 -7.45
C GLY A 337 -12.49 -9.72 -7.54
N LEU A 338 -12.79 -10.72 -8.36
CA LEU A 338 -14.15 -11.24 -8.58
C LEU A 338 -14.82 -11.73 -7.29
N LEU A 339 -14.04 -12.27 -6.34
CA LEU A 339 -14.55 -12.76 -5.04
C LEU A 339 -14.80 -11.65 -4.01
N GLY A 340 -14.70 -10.40 -4.42
CA GLY A 340 -14.95 -9.24 -3.56
C GLY A 340 -16.42 -8.87 -3.45
N HIS A 341 -16.70 -7.97 -2.53
CA HIS A 341 -17.95 -7.27 -2.39
C HIS A 341 -17.70 -5.83 -1.92
N PHE A 342 -18.69 -4.95 -2.04
CA PHE A 342 -18.54 -3.61 -1.48
C PHE A 342 -18.63 -3.63 0.06
N ASN A 343 -17.82 -2.83 0.70
CA ASN A 343 -17.90 -2.52 2.13
C ASN A 343 -17.94 -0.97 2.33
N PRO A 344 -18.99 -0.39 2.95
CA PRO A 344 -20.20 -1.07 3.44
C PRO A 344 -21.07 -1.63 2.32
N ALA A 345 -21.76 -2.72 2.61
CA ALA A 345 -22.72 -3.37 1.73
C ALA A 345 -24.09 -3.45 2.40
N MET A 346 -25.13 -3.52 1.59
CA MET A 346 -26.48 -3.82 2.03
C MET A 346 -26.75 -5.30 1.70
N PRO A 347 -26.75 -6.18 2.72
CA PRO A 347 -27.03 -7.59 2.48
C PRO A 347 -28.53 -7.81 2.20
N TYR A 348 -28.85 -8.85 1.44
CA TYR A 348 -30.21 -9.26 1.13
C TYR A 348 -30.65 -10.40 2.01
N SER A 349 -31.89 -10.37 2.51
CA SER A 349 -32.54 -11.54 3.09
C SER A 349 -33.04 -12.47 1.97
N ALA A 350 -33.26 -13.75 2.29
CA ALA A 350 -33.88 -14.69 1.35
C ALA A 350 -35.29 -14.25 0.92
N GLU A 351 -36.02 -13.54 1.80
CA GLU A 351 -37.35 -12.99 1.50
C GLU A 351 -37.28 -11.84 0.48
N GLU A 352 -36.31 -10.91 0.65
CA GLU A 352 -36.11 -9.82 -0.32
C GLU A 352 -35.71 -10.34 -1.69
N LEU A 353 -34.87 -11.39 -1.75
CA LEU A 353 -34.51 -12.03 -3.03
C LEU A 353 -35.72 -12.69 -3.67
N ARG A 354 -36.58 -13.39 -2.88
CA ARG A 354 -37.81 -14.00 -3.39
C ARG A 354 -38.78 -12.96 -3.94
N ASN A 355 -38.90 -11.81 -3.30
CA ASN A 355 -39.77 -10.72 -3.76
C ASN A 355 -39.38 -10.15 -5.13
N VAL A 356 -38.12 -10.30 -5.55
CA VAL A 356 -37.65 -9.95 -6.89
C VAL A 356 -37.56 -11.17 -7.84
N GLY A 357 -38.13 -12.29 -7.44
CA GLY A 357 -38.22 -13.50 -8.27
C GLY A 357 -37.00 -14.42 -8.21
N PHE A 358 -36.10 -14.21 -7.22
CA PHE A 358 -34.93 -15.05 -7.04
C PHE A 358 -35.11 -15.98 -5.81
N GLU A 359 -35.23 -17.27 -6.06
CA GLU A 359 -35.33 -18.26 -4.98
C GLU A 359 -33.94 -18.66 -4.52
N MET A 360 -33.60 -18.35 -3.26
CA MET A 360 -32.29 -18.61 -2.70
C MET A 360 -32.09 -20.10 -2.35
N ASP A 361 -31.03 -20.67 -2.88
CA ASP A 361 -30.53 -21.99 -2.54
C ASP A 361 -29.07 -21.84 -2.06
N ASP A 362 -28.85 -22.06 -0.77
CA ASP A 362 -27.54 -21.91 -0.14
C ASP A 362 -26.47 -22.80 -0.78
N ASP A 363 -26.79 -24.06 -1.03
CA ASP A 363 -25.82 -25.02 -1.59
C ASP A 363 -25.47 -24.67 -3.04
N ARG A 364 -26.44 -24.09 -3.79
CA ARG A 364 -26.23 -23.71 -5.20
C ARG A 364 -25.50 -22.37 -5.34
N PHE A 365 -25.79 -21.38 -4.51
CA PHE A 365 -25.36 -20.01 -4.78
C PHE A 365 -24.28 -19.50 -3.84
N THR A 366 -23.96 -20.22 -2.76
CA THR A 366 -22.88 -19.84 -1.83
C THR A 366 -21.70 -20.82 -1.79
N ALA A 367 -21.71 -21.84 -2.65
CA ALA A 367 -20.63 -22.82 -2.74
C ALA A 367 -20.32 -23.16 -4.21
N PRO A 368 -19.06 -23.46 -4.54
CA PRO A 368 -18.67 -23.86 -5.89
C PRO A 368 -19.40 -25.13 -6.34
N HIS A 369 -19.82 -25.15 -7.60
CA HIS A 369 -20.41 -26.31 -8.23
C HIS A 369 -19.34 -27.23 -8.82
N THR A 370 -19.49 -28.54 -8.60
CA THR A 370 -18.54 -29.55 -9.05
C THR A 370 -19.23 -30.67 -9.87
N ASP A 371 -20.33 -30.33 -10.55
CA ASP A 371 -21.00 -31.24 -11.46
C ASP A 371 -20.07 -31.66 -12.61
N ASP A 372 -20.28 -32.87 -13.10
CA ASP A 372 -19.37 -33.46 -14.11
C ASP A 372 -19.19 -32.60 -15.34
N TRP A 373 -20.28 -31.97 -15.84
CA TRP A 373 -20.20 -31.11 -17.02
C TRP A 373 -19.36 -29.85 -16.79
N ILE A 374 -19.37 -29.29 -15.57
CA ILE A 374 -18.52 -28.15 -15.18
C ILE A 374 -17.06 -28.55 -15.16
N LEU A 375 -16.76 -29.67 -14.51
CA LEU A 375 -15.41 -30.21 -14.43
C LEU A 375 -14.86 -30.55 -15.82
N ASP A 376 -15.66 -31.17 -16.65
CA ASP A 376 -15.25 -31.50 -18.02
C ASP A 376 -15.03 -30.24 -18.88
N THR A 377 -15.84 -29.19 -18.68
CA THR A 377 -15.70 -27.91 -19.37
C THR A 377 -14.44 -27.16 -18.92
N LEU A 378 -14.18 -27.08 -17.61
CA LEU A 378 -13.04 -26.33 -17.06
C LEU A 378 -11.70 -27.05 -17.23
N PHE A 379 -11.69 -28.38 -17.14
CA PHE A 379 -10.44 -29.13 -17.05
C PHE A 379 -10.18 -30.07 -18.23
N GLY A 380 -11.18 -30.43 -19.03
CA GLY A 380 -11.04 -31.32 -20.17
C GLY A 380 -10.43 -32.67 -19.75
N ASP A 381 -9.28 -33.00 -20.34
CA ASP A 381 -8.51 -34.22 -20.05
C ASP A 381 -8.03 -34.35 -18.60
N LEU A 382 -7.97 -33.28 -17.86
CA LEU A 382 -7.58 -33.23 -16.45
C LEU A 382 -8.76 -33.44 -15.47
N ALA A 383 -10.01 -33.47 -15.96
CA ALA A 383 -11.20 -33.58 -15.11
C ALA A 383 -11.21 -34.80 -14.23
N GLY A 384 -10.79 -35.97 -14.76
CA GLY A 384 -10.67 -37.20 -13.99
C GLY A 384 -9.67 -37.12 -12.82
N GLU A 385 -8.56 -36.41 -13.04
CA GLU A 385 -7.60 -36.15 -11.99
C GLU A 385 -8.18 -35.21 -10.93
N VAL A 386 -8.88 -34.15 -11.35
CA VAL A 386 -9.50 -33.21 -10.43
C VAL A 386 -10.49 -33.88 -9.51
N ARG A 387 -11.39 -34.76 -10.05
CA ARG A 387 -12.34 -35.52 -9.27
C ARG A 387 -11.67 -36.37 -8.20
N THR A 388 -10.54 -37.00 -8.51
CA THR A 388 -9.90 -37.97 -7.61
C THR A 388 -8.93 -37.34 -6.61
N LYS A 389 -8.19 -36.29 -7.00
CA LYS A 389 -7.12 -35.70 -6.17
C LYS A 389 -7.54 -34.42 -5.44
N TYR A 390 -8.40 -33.60 -6.04
CA TYR A 390 -8.72 -32.26 -5.53
C TYR A 390 -10.12 -32.17 -4.90
N LEU A 391 -11.00 -33.13 -5.16
CA LEU A 391 -12.35 -33.15 -4.60
C LEU A 391 -12.56 -34.30 -3.59
N ARG A 392 -13.40 -34.03 -2.61
CA ARG A 392 -13.98 -35.04 -1.70
C ARG A 392 -15.42 -34.68 -1.41
N ASN A 393 -16.35 -35.60 -1.67
CA ASN A 393 -17.78 -35.38 -1.50
C ASN A 393 -18.29 -34.13 -2.25
N GLY A 394 -17.85 -33.93 -3.49
CA GLY A 394 -18.26 -32.78 -4.31
C GLY A 394 -17.72 -31.44 -3.85
N ARG A 395 -16.71 -31.37 -2.98
CA ARG A 395 -16.09 -30.14 -2.51
C ARG A 395 -14.58 -30.22 -2.62
N LEU A 396 -13.93 -29.05 -2.87
CA LEU A 396 -12.48 -28.96 -2.83
C LEU A 396 -11.94 -29.37 -1.46
N ILE A 397 -10.88 -30.17 -1.46
CA ILE A 397 -10.23 -30.56 -0.20
C ILE A 397 -9.61 -29.32 0.48
N PRO A 398 -9.47 -29.30 1.82
CA PRO A 398 -9.01 -28.13 2.58
C PRO A 398 -7.68 -27.53 2.09
N ALA A 399 -6.85 -28.36 1.45
CA ALA A 399 -5.58 -27.92 0.89
C ALA A 399 -5.72 -26.99 -0.33
N PHE A 400 -6.87 -27.01 -1.02
CA PHE A 400 -7.17 -26.23 -2.22
C PHE A 400 -8.49 -25.43 -2.08
N ALA A 401 -8.94 -25.20 -0.85
CA ALA A 401 -10.22 -24.56 -0.56
C ALA A 401 -10.23 -23.05 -0.74
N THR A 402 -9.11 -22.43 -1.07
CA THR A 402 -9.00 -20.98 -1.35
C THR A 402 -8.04 -20.73 -2.52
N GLN A 403 -8.23 -19.64 -3.23
CA GLN A 403 -7.37 -19.30 -4.37
C GLN A 403 -5.90 -19.14 -3.98
N ARG A 404 -5.61 -18.57 -2.81
CA ARG A 404 -4.23 -18.42 -2.33
C ARG A 404 -3.56 -19.77 -2.07
N LYS A 405 -4.27 -20.72 -1.44
CA LYS A 405 -3.76 -22.09 -1.27
C LYS A 405 -3.50 -22.79 -2.60
N ILE A 406 -4.35 -22.55 -3.60
CA ILE A 406 -4.16 -23.09 -4.96
C ILE A 406 -2.88 -22.50 -5.56
N ALA A 407 -2.70 -21.18 -5.52
CA ALA A 407 -1.51 -20.50 -6.04
C ALA A 407 -0.23 -20.99 -5.38
N GLU A 408 -0.21 -21.11 -4.05
CA GLU A 408 0.94 -21.58 -3.27
C GLU A 408 1.33 -23.03 -3.56
N ARG A 409 0.35 -23.90 -3.82
CA ARG A 409 0.59 -25.33 -4.04
C ARG A 409 0.80 -25.72 -5.49
N LEU A 410 0.42 -24.84 -6.42
CA LEU A 410 0.60 -25.00 -7.85
C LEU A 410 1.40 -23.81 -8.42
N PRO A 411 2.66 -23.60 -7.99
CA PRO A 411 3.47 -22.43 -8.41
C PRO A 411 4.07 -22.62 -9.80
N GLY A 412 3.98 -23.82 -10.42
CA GLY A 412 4.61 -24.12 -11.70
C GLY A 412 4.03 -23.29 -12.85
N ASP A 413 4.88 -23.04 -13.86
CA ASP A 413 4.54 -22.27 -15.05
C ASP A 413 4.34 -23.13 -16.31
N ASP A 414 4.42 -24.46 -16.18
CA ASP A 414 4.08 -25.37 -17.27
C ASP A 414 2.57 -25.35 -17.56
N ASP A 415 2.22 -25.64 -18.81
CA ASP A 415 0.83 -25.54 -19.31
C ASP A 415 -0.17 -26.36 -18.49
N ARG A 416 0.25 -27.55 -18.02
CA ARG A 416 -0.62 -28.40 -17.21
C ARG A 416 -0.89 -27.77 -15.85
N THR A 417 0.14 -27.29 -15.16
CA THR A 417 0.00 -26.66 -13.84
C THR A 417 -0.81 -25.37 -13.94
N LYS A 418 -0.60 -24.55 -14.99
CA LYS A 418 -1.42 -23.37 -15.26
C LYS A 418 -2.89 -23.71 -15.45
N ARG A 419 -3.21 -24.68 -16.30
CA ARG A 419 -4.60 -25.13 -16.54
C ARG A 419 -5.26 -25.64 -15.25
N LEU A 420 -4.55 -26.42 -14.44
CA LEU A 420 -5.07 -26.87 -13.14
C LEU A 420 -5.34 -25.70 -12.18
N ARG A 421 -4.36 -24.80 -12.04
CA ARG A 421 -4.46 -23.62 -11.17
C ARG A 421 -5.63 -22.72 -11.58
N GLU A 422 -5.70 -22.35 -12.85
CA GLU A 422 -6.75 -21.49 -13.39
C GLU A 422 -8.13 -22.13 -13.29
N GLY A 423 -8.26 -23.42 -13.63
CA GLY A 423 -9.51 -24.14 -13.50
C GLY A 423 -9.99 -24.28 -12.05
N LEU A 424 -9.09 -24.56 -11.11
CA LEU A 424 -9.44 -24.63 -9.68
C LEU A 424 -9.82 -23.27 -9.10
N MET A 425 -9.17 -22.18 -9.57
CA MET A 425 -9.55 -20.82 -9.18
C MET A 425 -10.89 -20.41 -9.76
N ALA A 426 -11.14 -20.71 -11.04
CA ALA A 426 -12.42 -20.47 -11.69
C ALA A 426 -13.57 -21.25 -11.02
N LEU A 427 -13.30 -22.47 -10.55
CA LEU A 427 -14.29 -23.23 -9.81
C LEU A 427 -14.71 -22.56 -8.51
N LEU A 428 -13.76 -21.91 -7.79
CA LEU A 428 -14.06 -21.13 -6.59
C LEU A 428 -14.83 -19.84 -6.88
N GLU A 429 -14.79 -19.36 -8.11
CA GLU A 429 -15.48 -18.15 -8.58
C GLU A 429 -16.93 -18.43 -9.01
N ASP A 430 -17.34 -19.71 -9.14
CA ASP A 430 -18.71 -20.11 -9.48
C ASP A 430 -19.65 -19.99 -8.28
N VAL A 431 -19.68 -18.82 -7.65
CA VAL A 431 -20.53 -18.45 -6.52
C VAL A 431 -21.16 -17.10 -6.75
N LEU A 432 -22.44 -16.95 -6.41
CA LEU A 432 -23.18 -15.68 -6.60
C LEU A 432 -23.21 -14.85 -5.32
N PHE A 433 -23.22 -15.50 -4.18
CA PHE A 433 -23.37 -14.87 -2.89
C PHE A 433 -22.38 -15.42 -1.86
N VAL A 434 -22.06 -14.60 -0.88
CA VAL A 434 -21.48 -15.03 0.39
C VAL A 434 -22.46 -14.75 1.53
N LYS A 435 -22.48 -15.62 2.53
CA LYS A 435 -23.31 -15.39 3.72
C LYS A 435 -22.75 -14.19 4.50
N ASP A 436 -23.61 -13.26 4.89
CA ASP A 436 -23.19 -12.13 5.72
C ASP A 436 -22.69 -12.64 7.09
N PRO A 437 -21.41 -12.43 7.44
CA PRO A 437 -20.87 -12.88 8.72
C PRO A 437 -21.48 -12.18 9.93
N ARG A 438 -22.09 -11.01 9.71
CA ARG A 438 -22.71 -10.17 10.77
C ARG A 438 -24.18 -10.43 10.96
N ARG A 439 -24.89 -10.97 9.94
CA ARG A 439 -26.35 -11.15 9.94
C ARG A 439 -26.75 -12.53 9.43
N LYS A 440 -27.14 -13.44 10.35
CA LYS A 440 -27.60 -14.77 9.98
C LYS A 440 -28.84 -14.70 9.06
N GLY A 441 -28.80 -15.44 7.94
CA GLY A 441 -29.88 -15.47 6.95
C GLY A 441 -29.86 -14.33 5.95
N TYR A 442 -28.76 -13.56 5.91
CA TYR A 442 -28.51 -12.52 4.94
C TYR A 442 -27.31 -12.88 4.03
N TYR A 443 -27.31 -12.33 2.82
CA TYR A 443 -26.37 -12.65 1.77
C TYR A 443 -25.81 -11.39 1.13
N LEU A 444 -24.50 -11.37 0.89
CA LEU A 444 -23.79 -10.34 0.13
C LEU A 444 -23.62 -10.83 -1.30
N SER A 445 -24.01 -10.02 -2.28
CA SER A 445 -23.81 -10.34 -3.69
C SER A 445 -22.36 -10.14 -4.09
N LEU A 446 -21.76 -11.12 -4.75
CA LEU A 446 -20.45 -11.04 -5.41
C LEU A 446 -20.58 -10.57 -6.85
N ILE A 447 -21.77 -10.67 -7.43
CA ILE A 447 -22.03 -10.22 -8.79
C ILE A 447 -22.26 -8.74 -8.79
N HIS A 448 -21.42 -8.05 -9.54
CA HIS A 448 -21.63 -6.67 -9.90
C HIS A 448 -22.33 -6.64 -11.26
N ILE A 449 -23.57 -6.29 -11.23
CA ILE A 449 -24.32 -6.05 -12.47
C ILE A 449 -24.12 -4.59 -12.87
#